data_3f6f1c0870937dcd92ea67bb5a17bc1f
#
_entry.id   3f6f1c0870937dcd92ea67bb5a17bc1f
#
_cell.length_a   1.000
_cell.length_b   1.000
_cell.length_c   1.000
_cell.angle_alpha   90.00
_cell.angle_beta   90.00
_cell.angle_gamma   90.00
#
_symmetry.space_group_name_H-M   'P 1'
#
loop_
_entity.id
_entity.type
_entity.pdbx_description
1 polymer ?
#
loop_
_entity_poly.entity_id
_entity_poly.type
_entity_poly.pdbx_seq_one_letter_code
_entity_poly.pdbx_strand_id
1 'polypeptide(L)'
;MRQLFKIFSSKEKENLWAIKLYKKLWKTTLSDVSVGNLVARLVTLFFKDGEPFDCIEINYGEKEYCSIKSLLLDEKRLSSRKVSHISCLNSQSGEELVISFYKKGEEYGSVLLEVILVSSSLNLIEVSGSIRIAKDLVSVASWDYAYGFMVSKGLDVRTESKIRKCLFSTSVSVSKTYIERMKKLHSIHLGYVPQLYPFNMLNKKQMENIPSESKLYSQYYLDSRLYVLLCN
;
A
#
# COMPACT_ATOMS: atom_id res chain seq x y z
N MET A 1 7.90 19.47 -7.39
CA MET A 1 8.86 18.65 -8.15
C MET A 1 10.28 18.56 -7.53
N ARG A 2 10.72 19.45 -6.63
CA ARG A 2 12.07 19.40 -6.01
C ARG A 2 12.23 18.47 -4.79
N GLN A 3 11.17 18.06 -4.11
CA GLN A 3 11.26 17.20 -2.90
C GLN A 3 11.39 15.70 -3.19
N LEU A 4 10.91 15.22 -4.34
CA LEU A 4 11.02 13.80 -4.72
C LEU A 4 12.47 13.27 -4.85
N PHE A 5 13.47 14.16 -4.94
CA PHE A 5 14.86 13.78 -5.16
C PHE A 5 15.72 13.64 -3.90
N LYS A 6 15.24 14.03 -2.71
CA LYS A 6 16.01 13.90 -1.46
C LYS A 6 16.00 12.48 -0.86
N ILE A 7 15.11 11.60 -1.33
CA ILE A 7 14.82 10.29 -0.72
C ILE A 7 15.95 9.26 -0.90
N PHE A 8 16.96 9.51 -1.73
CA PHE A 8 17.85 8.43 -2.18
C PHE A 8 19.33 8.55 -1.77
N SER A 9 19.66 9.33 -0.77
CA SER A 9 21.04 9.45 -0.27
C SER A 9 21.18 9.02 1.18
N SER A 10 20.91 7.80 1.53
CA SER A 10 21.32 7.34 2.85
C SER A 10 21.57 5.84 2.89
N LYS A 11 22.63 5.51 3.60
CA LYS A 11 23.04 4.27 4.26
C LYS A 11 22.14 3.05 3.97
N GLU A 12 22.75 1.90 3.87
CA GLU A 12 22.13 0.58 3.71
C GLU A 12 20.74 0.51 4.35
N LYS A 13 19.70 0.56 3.51
CA LYS A 13 18.33 0.37 3.97
C LYS A 13 18.22 -1.09 4.35
N GLU A 14 18.24 -1.37 5.64
CA GLU A 14 17.98 -2.69 6.19
C GLU A 14 16.58 -3.12 5.73
N ASN A 15 16.52 -4.25 5.02
CA ASN A 15 15.37 -5.12 4.75
C ASN A 15 13.96 -4.50 4.94
N LEU A 16 13.66 -3.43 4.21
CA LEU A 16 12.32 -2.88 4.20
C LEU A 16 11.40 -3.76 3.36
N TRP A 17 10.23 -4.01 3.89
CA TRP A 17 9.14 -4.64 3.15
C TRP A 17 8.07 -3.62 2.80
N ALA A 18 7.48 -3.81 1.63
CA ALA A 18 6.32 -3.03 1.20
C ALA A 18 5.09 -3.94 1.11
N ILE A 19 3.96 -3.44 1.56
CA ILE A 19 2.65 -4.05 1.33
C ILE A 19 1.77 -3.02 0.64
N LYS A 20 1.12 -3.44 -0.44
CA LYS A 20 0.08 -2.67 -1.11
C LYS A 20 -1.26 -3.34 -0.90
N LEU A 21 -2.25 -2.55 -0.52
CA LEU A 21 -3.60 -2.97 -0.20
C LEU A 21 -4.58 -2.22 -1.09
N TYR A 22 -5.59 -2.92 -1.56
CA TYR A 22 -6.61 -2.35 -2.44
C TYR A 22 -8.00 -2.68 -1.92
N LYS A 23 -8.87 -1.68 -1.97
CA LYS A 23 -10.28 -1.82 -1.65
C LYS A 23 -11.14 -1.00 -2.60
N LYS A 24 -12.15 -1.62 -3.19
CA LYS A 24 -13.17 -0.90 -3.94
C LYS A 24 -14.22 -0.34 -2.97
N LEU A 25 -14.42 0.97 -3.02
CA LEU A 25 -15.42 1.67 -2.23
C LEU A 25 -16.54 2.13 -3.17
N TRP A 26 -17.78 1.88 -2.80
CA TRP A 26 -18.93 2.42 -3.51
C TRP A 26 -19.18 3.85 -3.08
N LYS A 27 -19.66 4.72 -3.96
CA LYS A 27 -19.96 6.13 -3.64
C LYS A 27 -20.93 6.26 -2.46
N THR A 28 -21.87 5.33 -2.34
CA THR A 28 -22.85 5.27 -1.24
C THR A 28 -22.22 5.00 0.13
N THR A 29 -21.10 4.27 0.16
CA THR A 29 -20.39 3.90 1.40
C THR A 29 -19.09 4.69 1.62
N LEU A 30 -18.76 5.60 0.71
CA LEU A 30 -17.52 6.38 0.82
C LEU A 30 -17.53 7.31 2.05
N SER A 31 -18.71 7.79 2.47
CA SER A 31 -18.88 8.60 3.68
C SER A 31 -18.59 7.83 4.97
N ASP A 32 -18.67 6.50 4.94
CA ASP A 32 -18.52 5.64 6.12
C ASP A 32 -17.05 5.32 6.40
N VAL A 33 -16.14 5.67 5.48
CA VAL A 33 -14.70 5.48 5.66
C VAL A 33 -14.13 6.64 6.44
N SER A 34 -13.87 6.41 7.72
CA SER A 34 -13.10 7.33 8.55
C SER A 34 -11.62 7.25 8.18
N VAL A 35 -11.15 8.20 7.38
CA VAL A 35 -9.75 8.29 6.96
C VAL A 35 -8.82 8.44 8.17
N GLY A 36 -9.22 9.24 9.15
CA GLY A 36 -8.47 9.41 10.39
C GLY A 36 -8.29 8.09 11.16
N ASN A 37 -9.37 7.32 11.32
CA ASN A 37 -9.29 6.01 11.97
C ASN A 37 -8.41 5.03 11.18
N LEU A 38 -8.47 5.06 9.85
CA LEU A 38 -7.62 4.23 8.99
C LEU A 38 -6.14 4.57 9.22
N VAL A 39 -5.76 5.86 9.16
CA VAL A 39 -4.40 6.33 9.44
C VAL A 39 -3.96 5.90 10.83
N ALA A 40 -4.74 6.23 11.87
CA ALA A 40 -4.40 5.94 13.26
C ALA A 40 -4.13 4.44 13.48
N ARG A 41 -5.00 3.56 12.97
CA ARG A 41 -4.86 2.11 13.12
C ARG A 41 -3.65 1.56 12.38
N LEU A 42 -3.40 2.00 11.15
CA LEU A 42 -2.24 1.57 10.38
C LEU A 42 -0.94 2.01 11.04
N VAL A 43 -0.87 3.25 11.53
CA VAL A 43 0.31 3.75 12.24
C VAL A 43 0.57 2.94 13.51
N THR A 44 -0.45 2.72 14.33
CA THR A 44 -0.32 1.96 15.59
C THR A 44 0.13 0.52 15.37
N LEU A 45 -0.34 -0.14 14.30
CA LEU A 45 -0.06 -1.56 14.06
C LEU A 45 1.29 -1.81 13.38
N PHE A 46 1.71 -0.92 12.48
CA PHE A 46 2.82 -1.22 11.56
C PHE A 46 4.04 -0.31 11.70
N PHE A 47 3.96 0.73 12.52
CA PHE A 47 5.09 1.63 12.76
C PHE A 47 5.39 1.70 14.26
N LYS A 48 6.62 1.33 14.61
CA LYS A 48 7.10 1.39 15.99
C LYS A 48 7.23 2.84 16.43
N ASP A 49 7.01 3.09 17.73
CA ASP A 49 7.18 4.38 18.39
C ASP A 49 6.23 5.51 17.97
N GLY A 50 5.13 5.18 17.30
CA GLY A 50 3.98 6.08 17.13
C GLY A 50 4.14 7.26 16.17
N GLU A 51 5.35 7.76 15.92
CA GLU A 51 5.58 8.89 14.99
C GLU A 51 6.98 8.84 14.33
N PRO A 52 7.27 7.84 13.48
CA PRO A 52 8.57 7.80 12.79
C PRO A 52 8.66 8.79 11.62
N PHE A 53 7.60 9.58 11.35
CA PHE A 53 7.48 10.36 10.13
C PHE A 53 7.93 11.81 10.36
N ASP A 54 8.82 12.28 9.49
CA ASP A 54 9.34 13.66 9.46
C ASP A 54 8.72 14.50 8.33
N CYS A 55 7.95 13.87 7.44
CA CYS A 55 7.21 14.52 6.38
C CYS A 55 5.80 13.93 6.29
N ILE A 56 4.79 14.75 6.56
CA ILE A 56 3.38 14.35 6.50
C ILE A 56 2.63 15.36 5.67
N GLU A 57 2.00 14.92 4.58
CA GLU A 57 1.30 15.79 3.65
C GLU A 57 -0.06 15.23 3.21
N ILE A 58 -0.96 16.13 2.84
CA ILE A 58 -2.25 15.81 2.20
C ILE A 58 -2.28 16.38 0.78
N ASN A 59 -2.92 15.68 -0.12
CA ASN A 59 -3.24 16.10 -1.49
C ASN A 59 -2.01 16.63 -2.24
N TYR A 60 -0.90 15.85 -2.18
CA TYR A 60 0.35 16.17 -2.89
C TYR A 60 0.98 17.50 -2.48
N GLY A 61 1.00 17.80 -1.17
CA GLY A 61 1.61 19.00 -0.62
C GLY A 61 0.68 20.20 -0.52
N GLU A 62 -0.64 20.04 -0.68
CA GLU A 62 -1.61 21.11 -0.41
C GLU A 62 -1.52 21.59 1.04
N LYS A 63 -1.23 20.67 1.97
CA LYS A 63 -0.96 20.96 3.37
C LYS A 63 0.02 19.95 3.98
N GLU A 64 0.96 20.45 4.75
CA GLU A 64 1.91 19.68 5.53
C GLU A 64 1.55 19.70 7.03
N TYR A 65 1.94 18.65 7.76
CA TYR A 65 1.71 18.48 9.19
C TYR A 65 3.01 18.09 9.88
N CYS A 66 3.19 18.57 11.10
CA CYS A 66 4.38 18.26 11.90
C CYS A 66 4.30 16.90 12.62
N SER A 67 3.11 16.31 12.73
CA SER A 67 2.90 15.01 13.41
C SER A 67 1.61 14.34 12.96
N ILE A 68 1.52 13.02 13.17
CA ILE A 68 0.27 12.27 12.95
C ILE A 68 -0.85 12.82 13.83
N LYS A 69 -0.56 13.21 15.06
CA LYS A 69 -1.55 13.80 15.94
C LYS A 69 -2.13 15.09 15.36
N SER A 70 -1.30 15.98 14.82
CA SER A 70 -1.77 17.20 14.17
C SER A 70 -2.58 16.94 12.91
N LEU A 71 -2.23 15.91 12.14
CA LEU A 71 -3.02 15.45 11.01
C LEU A 71 -4.41 14.95 11.46
N LEU A 72 -4.48 14.11 12.50
CA LEU A 72 -5.73 13.51 12.98
C LEU A 72 -6.70 14.54 13.59
N LEU A 73 -6.19 15.66 14.11
CA LEU A 73 -7.01 16.76 14.61
C LEU A 73 -7.70 17.57 13.50
N ASP A 74 -7.26 17.45 12.24
CA ASP A 74 -7.87 18.15 11.11
C ASP A 74 -8.99 17.34 10.46
N GLU A 75 -10.01 16.96 11.24
CA GLU A 75 -11.14 16.14 10.79
C GLU A 75 -11.84 16.69 9.54
N LYS A 76 -11.90 18.02 9.38
CA LYS A 76 -12.53 18.66 8.23
C LYS A 76 -11.82 18.33 6.91
N ARG A 77 -10.51 18.12 6.96
CA ARG A 77 -9.71 17.73 5.79
C ARG A 77 -9.65 16.23 5.60
N LEU A 78 -9.74 15.45 6.68
CA LEU A 78 -9.70 13.98 6.63
C LEU A 78 -10.99 13.31 6.12
N SER A 79 -11.93 14.09 5.60
CA SER A 79 -13.10 13.53 4.93
C SER A 79 -12.67 12.82 3.63
N SER A 80 -13.10 11.58 3.42
CA SER A 80 -12.85 10.78 2.20
C SER A 80 -13.31 11.46 0.91
N ARG A 81 -14.21 12.45 1.00
CA ARG A 81 -14.63 13.27 -0.15
C ARG A 81 -13.60 14.33 -0.53
N LYS A 82 -12.83 14.84 0.43
CA LYS A 82 -11.84 15.92 0.25
C LYS A 82 -10.43 15.38 0.05
N VAL A 83 -10.10 14.27 0.71
CA VAL A 83 -8.79 13.65 0.61
C VAL A 83 -8.70 12.84 -0.68
N SER A 84 -7.69 13.12 -1.48
CA SER A 84 -7.28 12.28 -2.61
C SER A 84 -6.01 11.50 -2.30
N HIS A 85 -5.17 12.03 -1.40
CA HIS A 85 -3.87 11.47 -1.09
C HIS A 85 -3.40 11.89 0.30
N ILE A 86 -2.81 10.95 1.06
CA ILE A 86 -2.04 11.21 2.28
C ILE A 86 -0.70 10.51 2.12
N SER A 87 0.37 11.18 2.45
CA SER A 87 1.71 10.62 2.49
C SER A 87 2.37 10.95 3.81
N CYS A 88 2.88 9.92 4.49
CA CYS A 88 3.69 10.03 5.69
C CYS A 88 5.01 9.32 5.41
N LEU A 89 6.12 10.04 5.50
CA LEU A 89 7.45 9.54 5.14
C LEU A 89 8.43 9.81 6.29
N ASN A 90 9.25 8.82 6.60
CA ASN A 90 10.49 8.99 7.34
C ASN A 90 11.65 9.05 6.34
N SER A 91 12.25 10.23 6.19
CA SER A 91 13.32 10.45 5.22
C SER A 91 14.62 9.72 5.57
N GLN A 92 14.83 9.34 6.83
CA GLN A 92 16.02 8.64 7.30
C GLN A 92 15.90 7.13 7.13
N SER A 93 14.83 6.51 7.66
CA SER A 93 14.60 5.06 7.56
C SER A 93 14.03 4.65 6.21
N GLY A 94 13.30 5.55 5.54
CA GLY A 94 12.54 5.27 4.33
C GLY A 94 11.23 4.51 4.60
N GLU A 95 10.79 4.45 5.85
CA GLU A 95 9.47 3.97 6.20
C GLU A 95 8.41 4.93 5.67
N GLU A 96 7.31 4.38 5.15
CA GLU A 96 6.32 5.17 4.44
C GLU A 96 4.91 4.59 4.65
N LEU A 97 3.94 5.48 4.85
CA LEU A 97 2.52 5.20 4.75
C LEU A 97 1.92 6.10 3.68
N VAL A 98 1.32 5.52 2.64
CA VAL A 98 0.58 6.27 1.62
C VAL A 98 -0.85 5.76 1.57
N ILE A 99 -1.80 6.68 1.50
CA ILE A 99 -3.22 6.39 1.30
C ILE A 99 -3.70 7.23 0.12
N SER A 100 -4.22 6.57 -0.90
CA SER A 100 -4.69 7.22 -2.13
C SER A 100 -6.10 6.80 -2.48
N PHE A 101 -6.93 7.77 -2.88
CA PHE A 101 -8.29 7.57 -3.36
C PHE A 101 -8.37 7.90 -4.84
N TYR A 102 -8.40 6.86 -5.68
CA TYR A 102 -8.51 7.03 -7.13
C TYR A 102 -9.98 7.15 -7.53
N LYS A 103 -10.39 8.35 -7.89
CA LYS A 103 -11.76 8.68 -8.35
C LYS A 103 -12.00 8.36 -9.83
N LYS A 104 -11.06 7.64 -10.46
CA LYS A 104 -11.14 7.30 -11.88
C LYS A 104 -12.34 6.39 -12.15
N GLY A 105 -13.32 6.91 -12.88
CA GLY A 105 -14.55 6.21 -13.22
C GLY A 105 -15.74 6.70 -12.41
N GLU A 106 -15.97 8.01 -12.37
CA GLU A 106 -17.25 8.55 -11.89
C GLU A 106 -18.44 7.87 -12.59
N GLU A 107 -18.25 7.41 -13.82
CA GLU A 107 -19.16 6.57 -14.58
C GLU A 107 -19.56 5.27 -13.86
N TYR A 108 -18.69 4.69 -13.03
CA TYR A 108 -18.95 3.41 -12.36
C TYR A 108 -19.41 3.53 -10.89
N GLY A 109 -19.63 4.74 -10.39
CA GLY A 109 -20.11 4.94 -9.01
C GLY A 109 -19.18 4.41 -7.91
N SER A 110 -17.89 4.18 -8.18
CA SER A 110 -16.94 3.64 -7.22
C SER A 110 -15.61 4.39 -7.19
N VAL A 111 -14.91 4.28 -6.04
CA VAL A 111 -13.58 4.82 -5.80
C VAL A 111 -12.68 3.66 -5.41
N LEU A 112 -11.46 3.63 -5.92
CA LEU A 112 -10.46 2.68 -5.48
C LEU A 112 -9.61 3.31 -4.36
N LEU A 113 -9.58 2.67 -3.21
CA LEU A 113 -8.66 2.96 -2.13
C LEU A 113 -7.41 2.10 -2.32
N GLU A 114 -6.25 2.73 -2.38
CA GLU A 114 -4.94 2.10 -2.27
C GLU A 114 -4.26 2.54 -0.99
N VAL A 115 -3.67 1.58 -0.28
CA VAL A 115 -2.78 1.85 0.85
C VAL A 115 -1.44 1.20 0.57
N ILE A 116 -0.35 1.93 0.81
CA ILE A 116 1.01 1.44 0.71
C ILE A 116 1.65 1.59 2.10
N LEU A 117 2.16 0.48 2.61
CA LEU A 117 2.93 0.41 3.85
C LEU A 117 4.35 0.01 3.50
N VAL A 118 5.34 0.78 3.94
CA VAL A 118 6.75 0.43 3.85
C VAL A 118 7.32 0.50 5.25
N SER A 119 7.74 -0.63 5.80
CA SER A 119 8.28 -0.65 7.16
C SER A 119 9.27 -1.79 7.37
N SER A 120 10.23 -1.59 8.26
CA SER A 120 11.16 -2.59 8.74
C SER A 120 10.49 -3.59 9.70
N SER A 121 9.36 -3.21 10.31
CA SER A 121 8.58 -4.10 11.19
C SER A 121 7.75 -5.15 10.44
N LEU A 122 7.61 -5.04 9.11
CA LEU A 122 6.92 -6.02 8.29
C LEU A 122 7.82 -7.24 8.07
N ASN A 123 7.64 -8.30 8.85
CA ASN A 123 8.33 -9.57 8.62
C ASN A 123 7.46 -10.48 7.74
N LEU A 124 7.69 -10.43 6.42
CA LEU A 124 6.99 -11.27 5.43
C LEU A 124 7.80 -12.52 5.03
N ILE A 125 8.99 -12.73 5.59
CA ILE A 125 9.82 -13.90 5.31
C ILE A 125 9.23 -15.12 6.04
N GLU A 126 8.85 -14.94 7.29
CA GLU A 126 8.32 -16.03 8.10
C GLU A 126 6.81 -16.19 7.91
N VAL A 127 6.36 -17.43 7.80
CA VAL A 127 4.94 -17.77 7.68
C VAL A 127 4.11 -17.21 8.82
N SER A 128 4.60 -17.36 10.05
CA SER A 128 3.93 -16.85 11.27
C SER A 128 3.80 -15.32 11.24
N GLY A 129 4.85 -14.62 10.82
CA GLY A 129 4.86 -13.17 10.63
C GLY A 129 3.86 -12.73 9.58
N SER A 130 3.87 -13.38 8.43
CA SER A 130 2.92 -13.10 7.33
C SER A 130 1.46 -13.30 7.73
N ILE A 131 1.14 -14.38 8.45
CA ILE A 131 -0.22 -14.64 8.94
C ILE A 131 -0.64 -13.60 9.99
N ARG A 132 0.24 -13.21 10.89
CA ARG A 132 -0.02 -12.16 11.88
C ARG A 132 -0.33 -10.84 11.18
N ILE A 133 0.52 -10.41 10.24
CA ILE A 133 0.32 -9.19 9.46
C ILE A 133 -1.00 -9.24 8.71
N ALA A 134 -1.36 -10.36 8.09
CA ALA A 134 -2.64 -10.50 7.41
C ALA A 134 -3.83 -10.32 8.37
N LYS A 135 -3.78 -10.90 9.58
CA LYS A 135 -4.81 -10.72 10.61
C LYS A 135 -4.91 -9.26 11.06
N ASP A 136 -3.78 -8.59 11.27
CA ASP A 136 -3.75 -7.18 11.65
C ASP A 136 -4.36 -6.31 10.55
N LEU A 137 -4.03 -6.55 9.28
CA LEU A 137 -4.61 -5.84 8.14
C LEU A 137 -6.13 -6.02 8.04
N VAL A 138 -6.62 -7.25 8.19
CA VAL A 138 -8.07 -7.54 8.20
C VAL A 138 -8.78 -6.86 9.37
N SER A 139 -8.12 -6.75 10.52
CA SER A 139 -8.66 -6.01 11.66
C SER A 139 -8.89 -4.53 11.35
N VAL A 140 -8.06 -3.93 10.49
CA VAL A 140 -8.17 -2.51 10.10
C VAL A 140 -9.35 -2.28 9.16
N ALA A 141 -9.45 -3.07 8.10
CA ALA A 141 -10.51 -2.99 7.11
C ALA A 141 -10.66 -4.29 6.32
N SER A 142 -11.80 -4.48 5.68
CA SER A 142 -11.97 -5.54 4.68
C SER A 142 -11.26 -5.12 3.39
N TRP A 143 -10.26 -5.89 2.96
CA TRP A 143 -9.49 -5.63 1.74
C TRP A 143 -9.96 -6.56 0.62
N ASP A 144 -9.94 -6.06 -0.62
CA ASP A 144 -10.26 -6.88 -1.79
C ASP A 144 -9.02 -7.62 -2.32
N TYR A 145 -7.84 -7.04 -2.12
CA TYR A 145 -6.56 -7.59 -2.55
C TYR A 145 -5.41 -6.93 -1.79
N ALA A 146 -4.39 -7.71 -1.48
CA ALA A 146 -3.11 -7.17 -1.02
C ALA A 146 -1.95 -8.02 -1.53
N TYR A 147 -0.78 -7.41 -1.65
CA TYR A 147 0.47 -8.11 -1.92
C TYR A 147 1.64 -7.41 -1.26
N GLY A 148 2.69 -8.17 -0.96
CA GLY A 148 3.90 -7.66 -0.32
C GLY A 148 5.17 -8.16 -0.99
N PHE A 149 6.19 -7.31 -1.00
CA PHE A 149 7.49 -7.58 -1.59
C PHE A 149 8.61 -6.84 -0.84
N MET A 150 9.83 -7.34 -0.98
CA MET A 150 11.00 -6.69 -0.41
C MET A 150 11.41 -5.46 -1.25
N VAL A 151 11.68 -4.35 -0.58
CA VAL A 151 12.08 -3.10 -1.24
C VAL A 151 13.55 -3.20 -1.65
N SER A 152 13.81 -3.22 -2.94
CA SER A 152 15.17 -3.20 -3.46
C SER A 152 15.70 -1.77 -3.63
N LYS A 153 17.02 -1.62 -3.60
CA LYS A 153 17.68 -0.33 -3.81
C LYS A 153 17.26 0.30 -5.15
N GLY A 154 16.85 1.56 -5.11
CA GLY A 154 16.42 2.30 -6.32
C GLY A 154 15.02 1.95 -6.81
N LEU A 155 14.25 1.15 -6.06
CA LEU A 155 12.85 0.90 -6.34
C LEU A 155 12.00 2.03 -5.74
N ASP A 156 11.21 2.69 -6.58
CA ASP A 156 10.09 3.51 -6.13
C ASP A 156 8.89 2.60 -5.87
N VAL A 157 8.53 2.45 -4.61
CA VAL A 157 7.45 1.54 -4.19
C VAL A 157 6.10 1.99 -4.74
N ARG A 158 5.87 3.29 -4.87
CA ARG A 158 4.57 3.84 -5.32
C ARG A 158 4.25 3.40 -6.75
N THR A 159 5.22 3.52 -7.64
CA THR A 159 5.05 3.20 -9.07
C THR A 159 5.71 1.89 -9.49
N GLU A 160 6.37 1.18 -8.56
CA GLU A 160 7.20 -0.01 -8.83
C GLU A 160 8.20 0.23 -9.98
N SER A 161 8.69 1.44 -10.05
CA SER A 161 9.65 1.84 -11.07
C SER A 161 11.06 1.75 -10.54
N LYS A 162 11.99 1.32 -11.43
CA LYS A 162 13.42 1.35 -11.13
C LYS A 162 13.99 2.69 -11.53
N ILE A 163 14.59 3.38 -10.54
CA ILE A 163 15.28 4.63 -10.73
C ILE A 163 16.78 4.33 -10.87
N ARG A 164 17.35 4.63 -12.03
CA ARG A 164 18.79 4.53 -12.26
C ARG A 164 19.36 5.93 -12.36
N LYS A 165 20.28 6.26 -11.47
CA LYS A 165 21.05 7.50 -11.52
C LYS A 165 22.36 7.23 -12.27
N CYS A 166 22.59 7.96 -13.35
CA CYS A 166 23.86 8.04 -14.05
C CYS A 166 24.51 9.40 -13.74
N LEU A 167 25.81 9.55 -14.03
CA LEU A 167 26.57 10.80 -13.71
C LEU A 167 25.88 12.07 -14.23
N PHE A 168 25.21 12.00 -15.38
CA PHE A 168 24.57 13.14 -16.03
C PHE A 168 23.08 13.00 -16.29
N SER A 169 22.46 11.89 -15.87
CA SER A 169 21.04 11.66 -16.14
C SER A 169 20.40 10.78 -15.07
N THR A 170 19.09 10.93 -14.93
CA THR A 170 18.25 10.01 -14.13
C THR A 170 17.25 9.36 -15.08
N SER A 171 17.27 8.03 -15.18
CA SER A 171 16.29 7.28 -15.94
C SER A 171 15.28 6.61 -15.00
N VAL A 172 13.99 6.67 -15.34
CA VAL A 172 12.92 6.01 -14.62
C VAL A 172 12.31 4.98 -15.55
N SER A 173 12.35 3.72 -15.14
CA SER A 173 11.75 2.61 -15.88
C SER A 173 10.56 2.08 -15.11
N VAL A 174 9.34 2.40 -15.56
CA VAL A 174 8.09 1.89 -14.97
C VAL A 174 7.84 0.47 -15.46
N SER A 175 7.49 -0.43 -14.55
CA SER A 175 7.15 -1.83 -14.88
C SER A 175 5.92 -1.89 -15.79
N LYS A 176 6.00 -2.64 -16.89
CA LYS A 176 4.83 -2.93 -17.74
C LYS A 176 3.71 -3.57 -16.94
N THR A 177 4.06 -4.51 -16.05
CA THR A 177 3.12 -5.18 -15.14
C THR A 177 2.39 -4.19 -14.24
N TYR A 178 3.09 -3.17 -13.73
CA TYR A 178 2.45 -2.10 -12.94
C TYR A 178 1.42 -1.33 -13.78
N ILE A 179 1.79 -0.94 -15.00
CA ILE A 179 0.88 -0.20 -15.90
C ILE A 179 -0.37 -1.03 -16.24
N GLU A 180 -0.19 -2.31 -16.57
CA GLU A 180 -1.30 -3.22 -16.87
C GLU A 180 -2.20 -3.44 -15.66
N ARG A 181 -1.59 -3.61 -14.48
CA ARG A 181 -2.32 -3.73 -13.23
C ARG A 181 -3.16 -2.50 -12.96
N MET A 182 -2.58 -1.29 -13.07
CA MET A 182 -3.31 -0.02 -12.86
C MET A 182 -4.51 0.13 -13.80
N LYS A 183 -4.41 -0.38 -15.03
CA LYS A 183 -5.55 -0.39 -15.97
C LYS A 183 -6.67 -1.34 -15.55
N LYS A 184 -6.36 -2.42 -14.86
CA LYS A 184 -7.30 -3.49 -14.48
C LYS A 184 -7.67 -3.49 -12.98
N LEU A 185 -7.19 -2.53 -12.18
CA LEU A 185 -7.45 -2.48 -10.73
C LEU A 185 -8.94 -2.49 -10.39
N HIS A 186 -9.78 -1.89 -11.24
CA HIS A 186 -11.23 -1.93 -11.06
C HIS A 186 -11.84 -3.34 -11.13
N SER A 187 -11.13 -4.30 -11.72
CA SER A 187 -11.57 -5.70 -11.87
C SER A 187 -11.06 -6.62 -10.75
N ILE A 188 -10.33 -6.10 -9.76
CA ILE A 188 -9.80 -6.90 -8.63
C ILE A 188 -10.92 -7.66 -7.91
N HIS A 189 -12.04 -6.99 -7.64
CA HIS A 189 -13.19 -7.62 -6.98
C HIS A 189 -13.88 -8.70 -7.83
N LEU A 190 -13.60 -8.74 -9.14
CA LEU A 190 -14.09 -9.76 -10.07
C LEU A 190 -13.16 -10.96 -10.20
N GLY A 191 -12.06 -11.00 -9.45
CA GLY A 191 -11.13 -12.13 -9.46
C GLY A 191 -9.84 -11.87 -10.25
N TYR A 192 -9.59 -10.65 -10.72
CA TYR A 192 -8.33 -10.33 -11.38
C TYR A 192 -7.16 -10.40 -10.40
N VAL A 193 -6.15 -11.21 -10.74
CA VAL A 193 -4.87 -11.30 -10.04
C VAL A 193 -3.77 -10.85 -11.00
N PRO A 194 -3.13 -9.71 -10.74
CA PRO A 194 -2.15 -9.16 -11.70
C PRO A 194 -0.87 -10.00 -11.75
N GLN A 195 -0.40 -10.45 -10.60
CA GLN A 195 0.84 -11.21 -10.42
C GLN A 195 0.86 -11.73 -8.98
N LEU A 196 1.51 -12.88 -8.78
CA LEU A 196 1.81 -13.37 -7.43
C LEU A 196 3.15 -12.79 -6.94
N TYR A 197 3.14 -12.37 -5.71
CA TYR A 197 4.27 -11.82 -4.96
C TYR A 197 4.64 -12.77 -3.81
N PRO A 198 5.76 -12.57 -3.10
CA PRO A 198 6.09 -13.39 -1.93
C PRO A 198 4.94 -13.46 -0.91
N PHE A 199 4.22 -12.37 -0.70
CA PHE A 199 3.03 -12.31 0.15
C PHE A 199 1.83 -11.84 -0.67
N ASN A 200 0.70 -12.54 -0.56
CA ASN A 200 -0.56 -12.14 -1.21
C ASN A 200 -1.74 -12.41 -0.27
N MET A 201 -2.71 -11.49 -0.24
CA MET A 201 -4.03 -11.71 0.34
C MET A 201 -5.04 -11.67 -0.80
N LEU A 202 -5.78 -12.75 -0.98
CA LEU A 202 -6.66 -13.00 -2.12
C LEU A 202 -8.06 -13.34 -1.66
N ASN A 203 -9.07 -12.85 -2.36
CA ASN A 203 -10.44 -13.30 -2.18
C ASN A 203 -10.69 -14.65 -2.90
N LYS A 204 -11.84 -15.27 -2.63
CA LYS A 204 -12.19 -16.57 -3.21
C LYS A 204 -12.15 -16.57 -4.74
N LYS A 205 -12.70 -15.55 -5.40
CA LYS A 205 -12.70 -15.45 -6.87
C LYS A 205 -11.30 -15.35 -7.46
N GLN A 206 -10.40 -14.66 -6.76
CA GLN A 206 -9.00 -14.56 -7.17
C GLN A 206 -8.29 -15.91 -7.03
N MET A 207 -8.55 -16.65 -5.95
CA MET A 207 -7.99 -17.99 -5.76
C MET A 207 -8.44 -18.96 -6.85
N GLU A 208 -9.70 -18.90 -7.27
CA GLU A 208 -10.24 -19.72 -8.36
C GLU A 208 -9.56 -19.45 -9.72
N ASN A 209 -9.00 -18.25 -9.90
CA ASN A 209 -8.31 -17.83 -11.12
C ASN A 209 -6.80 -18.10 -11.12
N ILE A 210 -6.24 -18.61 -10.02
CA ILE A 210 -4.82 -18.97 -9.98
C ILE A 210 -4.65 -20.32 -10.67
N PRO A 211 -3.73 -20.43 -11.65
CA PRO A 211 -3.45 -21.71 -12.31
C PRO A 211 -3.01 -22.75 -11.27
N SER A 212 -3.62 -23.96 -11.34
CA SER A 212 -3.31 -25.08 -10.44
C SER A 212 -1.86 -25.57 -10.53
N GLU A 213 -1.16 -25.21 -11.59
CA GLU A 213 0.23 -25.56 -11.84
C GLU A 213 1.24 -24.70 -11.06
N SER A 214 0.80 -23.61 -10.42
CA SER A 214 1.65 -22.79 -9.56
C SER A 214 1.89 -23.50 -8.21
N LYS A 215 2.60 -24.63 -8.24
CA LYS A 215 2.88 -25.50 -7.07
C LYS A 215 3.88 -24.93 -6.06
N LEU A 216 4.26 -23.67 -6.17
CA LEU A 216 5.33 -23.06 -5.37
C LEU A 216 4.80 -22.14 -4.25
N TYR A 217 3.61 -22.40 -3.73
CA TYR A 217 3.04 -21.56 -2.67
C TYR A 217 2.43 -22.35 -1.52
N SER A 218 2.52 -21.77 -0.32
CA SER A 218 1.77 -22.23 0.84
C SER A 218 0.50 -21.41 0.98
N GLN A 219 -0.64 -22.10 1.07
CA GLN A 219 -1.95 -21.48 1.20
C GLN A 219 -2.45 -21.57 2.64
N TYR A 220 -2.91 -20.44 3.16
CA TYR A 220 -3.52 -20.34 4.48
C TYR A 220 -4.89 -19.69 4.38
N TYR A 221 -5.86 -20.26 5.08
CA TYR A 221 -7.20 -19.74 5.16
C TYR A 221 -7.30 -18.77 6.35
N LEU A 222 -7.63 -17.52 6.11
CA LEU A 222 -7.65 -16.51 7.14
C LEU A 222 -9.03 -16.36 7.78
N ASP A 223 -10.07 -16.29 6.91
CA ASP A 223 -11.48 -16.28 7.30
C ASP A 223 -12.36 -16.77 6.12
N SER A 224 -13.70 -16.69 6.26
CA SER A 224 -14.62 -17.15 5.21
C SER A 224 -14.47 -16.48 3.84
N ARG A 225 -13.59 -15.48 3.69
CA ARG A 225 -13.50 -14.66 2.47
C ARG A 225 -12.09 -14.45 1.95
N LEU A 226 -11.05 -14.65 2.78
CA LEU A 226 -9.68 -14.29 2.44
C LEU A 226 -8.70 -15.45 2.62
N TYR A 227 -7.80 -15.56 1.68
CA TYR A 227 -6.69 -16.51 1.67
C TYR A 227 -5.37 -15.73 1.72
N VAL A 228 -4.41 -16.25 2.47
CA VAL A 228 -3.01 -15.82 2.40
C VAL A 228 -2.25 -16.83 1.58
N LEU A 229 -1.60 -16.35 0.55
CA LEU A 229 -0.77 -17.14 -0.35
C LEU A 229 0.66 -16.65 -0.23
N LEU A 230 1.56 -17.55 0.19
CA LEU A 230 2.99 -17.26 0.31
C LEU A 230 3.73 -18.00 -0.79
N CYS A 231 4.40 -17.23 -1.66
CA CYS A 231 5.23 -17.77 -2.75
C CYS A 231 6.69 -17.79 -2.30
N ASN A 232 7.31 -18.96 -2.42
CA ASN A 232 8.73 -19.15 -2.11
C ASN A 232 9.62 -18.66 -3.25
#